data_1b1ec6aaddfe23612ad28baa3d955dbe
#
_entry.id   1b1ec6aaddfe23612ad28baa3d955dbe
#
_cell.length_a   1.000
_cell.length_b   1.000
_cell.length_c   1.000
_cell.angle_alpha   90.00
_cell.angle_beta   90.00
_cell.angle_gamma   90.00
#
_symmetry.space_group_name_H-M   'P 1'
#
loop_
_entity.id
_entity.type
_entity.pdbx_description
1 polymer ?
#
loop_
_entity_poly.entity_id
_entity_poly.type
_entity_poly.pdbx_seq_one_letter_code
_entity_poly.pdbx_strand_id
1 'polypeptide(L)'
;MWLAAAMLAVSVAGCSSGNSGSNGDNTEKLKTEMGKLQQENKFLKEENDSLKAALKKPEGASGNTEAAEPQEPASEEATTVAADPGNDQKVIVKSTPLVIEGTGEYTITKTSFGKKVSPSNPGSFHTYYEAKEPGTIYLAITLKVKNLKGEAMDADKVADVEVTYDNKYEYGTFATMEENGGEDFTYTSISEIEPLKNGTLVFLAEIPDEVKSSGKPLYADFKIEGETYRYTIVQ
;
A
#
# COMPACT_ATOMS: atom_id res chain seq x y z
N MET A 1 1.54 28.75 -49.33
CA MET A 1 2.84 29.42 -49.35
C MET A 1 3.59 29.05 -48.09
N TRP A 2 4.57 28.16 -48.32
CA TRP A 2 5.95 28.05 -47.80
C TRP A 2 6.13 27.91 -46.30
N LEU A 3 6.33 26.71 -45.80
CA LEU A 3 7.50 25.85 -45.47
C LEU A 3 8.78 26.61 -45.06
N ALA A 4 9.20 26.36 -43.84
CA ALA A 4 10.61 26.32 -43.48
C ALA A 4 10.84 25.27 -42.39
N ALA A 5 11.44 24.14 -42.79
CA ALA A 5 12.00 23.13 -41.92
C ALA A 5 13.41 23.61 -41.50
N ALA A 6 13.68 23.62 -40.19
CA ALA A 6 15.03 23.79 -39.66
C ALA A 6 15.55 22.45 -39.12
N MET A 7 16.47 21.82 -39.86
CA MET A 7 17.31 20.72 -39.39
C MET A 7 18.43 21.29 -38.52
N LEU A 8 18.51 20.89 -37.29
CA LEU A 8 19.69 21.04 -36.44
C LEU A 8 20.52 19.76 -36.49
N ALA A 9 21.63 19.83 -37.20
CA ALA A 9 22.68 18.79 -37.16
C ALA A 9 23.59 19.07 -35.96
N VAL A 10 23.62 18.15 -34.98
CA VAL A 10 24.58 18.16 -33.89
C VAL A 10 25.73 17.26 -34.26
N SER A 11 26.86 17.87 -34.55
CA SER A 11 28.16 17.21 -34.78
C SER A 11 28.79 16.84 -33.43
N VAL A 12 28.92 15.55 -33.16
CA VAL A 12 29.68 15.02 -32.02
C VAL A 12 31.13 14.91 -32.43
N ALA A 13 31.96 15.82 -31.89
CA ALA A 13 33.41 15.71 -31.97
C ALA A 13 33.90 14.66 -30.94
N GLY A 14 34.58 13.63 -31.42
CA GLY A 14 35.17 12.61 -30.61
C GLY A 14 36.36 13.10 -29.78
N CYS A 15 36.49 12.61 -28.57
CA CYS A 15 37.75 12.50 -27.85
C CYS A 15 38.05 11.03 -27.59
N SER A 16 39.00 10.51 -28.35
CA SER A 16 39.65 9.24 -28.11
C SER A 16 40.61 9.42 -26.94
N SER A 17 40.43 8.63 -25.87
CA SER A 17 41.54 8.25 -25.01
C SER A 17 41.26 6.86 -24.44
N GLY A 18 42.17 5.91 -24.71
CA GLY A 18 42.00 4.51 -24.46
C GLY A 18 41.98 4.12 -22.98
N ASN A 19 41.13 3.16 -22.67
CA ASN A 19 41.43 2.14 -21.67
C ASN A 19 40.74 0.85 -22.10
N SER A 20 41.55 -0.13 -22.50
CA SER A 20 41.12 -1.49 -22.83
C SER A 20 40.81 -2.25 -21.56
N GLY A 21 39.60 -2.79 -21.42
CA GLY A 21 39.29 -3.82 -20.45
C GLY A 21 37.93 -3.67 -19.79
N SER A 22 36.98 -4.56 -20.12
CA SER A 22 35.73 -4.83 -19.38
C SER A 22 34.41 -4.26 -19.89
N ASN A 23 34.22 -4.02 -21.17
CA ASN A 23 32.91 -3.63 -21.72
C ASN A 23 32.14 -4.77 -22.44
N GLY A 24 32.74 -5.93 -22.64
CA GLY A 24 32.08 -7.06 -23.31
C GLY A 24 31.02 -7.75 -22.44
N ASP A 25 31.33 -7.90 -21.19
CA ASP A 25 30.50 -8.71 -20.23
C ASP A 25 29.18 -8.03 -19.85
N ASN A 26 29.18 -6.70 -19.72
CA ASN A 26 27.99 -5.94 -19.41
C ASN A 26 26.97 -5.86 -20.57
N THR A 27 27.48 -5.84 -21.81
CA THR A 27 26.63 -5.74 -23.00
C THR A 27 25.89 -7.07 -23.27
N GLU A 28 26.54 -8.20 -23.01
CA GLU A 28 25.95 -9.53 -23.12
C GLU A 28 24.89 -9.76 -22.00
N LYS A 29 25.18 -9.30 -20.80
CA LYS A 29 24.23 -9.38 -19.66
C LYS A 29 22.98 -8.56 -19.92
N LEU A 30 23.13 -7.32 -20.39
CA LEU A 30 22.02 -6.45 -20.78
C LEU A 30 21.18 -7.02 -21.94
N LYS A 31 21.78 -7.64 -22.93
CA LYS A 31 21.07 -8.35 -24.01
C LYS A 31 20.28 -9.54 -23.49
N THR A 32 20.83 -10.26 -22.53
CA THR A 32 20.17 -11.41 -21.92
C THR A 32 18.97 -10.98 -21.07
N GLU A 33 19.12 -9.90 -20.28
CA GLU A 33 18.02 -9.34 -19.50
C GLU A 33 16.93 -8.75 -20.38
N MET A 34 17.29 -8.03 -21.44
CA MET A 34 16.34 -7.51 -22.42
C MET A 34 15.55 -8.63 -23.11
N GLY A 35 16.21 -9.75 -23.42
CA GLY A 35 15.54 -10.94 -23.97
C GLY A 35 14.54 -11.57 -22.98
N LYS A 36 14.87 -11.64 -21.69
CA LYS A 36 13.97 -12.14 -20.64
C LYS A 36 12.75 -11.23 -20.48
N LEU A 37 12.96 -9.92 -20.39
CA LEU A 37 11.88 -8.93 -20.27
C LEU A 37 10.93 -8.93 -21.48
N GLN A 38 11.46 -9.13 -22.69
CA GLN A 38 10.63 -9.26 -23.90
C GLN A 38 9.76 -10.53 -23.87
N GLN A 39 10.31 -11.63 -23.34
CA GLN A 39 9.58 -12.89 -23.22
C GLN A 39 8.49 -12.81 -22.16
N GLU A 40 8.79 -12.16 -21.02
CA GLU A 40 7.84 -11.93 -19.94
C GLU A 40 6.69 -11.00 -20.37
N ASN A 41 6.98 -9.91 -21.08
CA ASN A 41 5.99 -9.02 -21.67
C ASN A 41 5.07 -9.74 -22.66
N LYS A 42 5.62 -10.66 -23.44
CA LYS A 42 4.82 -11.47 -24.38
C LYS A 42 3.86 -12.39 -23.62
N PHE A 43 4.34 -13.05 -22.57
CA PHE A 43 3.54 -13.95 -21.74
C PHE A 43 2.39 -13.18 -21.03
N LEU A 44 2.70 -12.04 -20.43
CA LEU A 44 1.70 -11.18 -19.76
C LEU A 44 0.64 -10.66 -20.75
N LYS A 45 1.04 -10.39 -21.98
CA LYS A 45 0.08 -9.97 -23.03
C LYS A 45 -0.84 -11.11 -23.44
N GLU A 46 -0.33 -12.33 -23.61
CA GLU A 46 -1.13 -13.53 -23.93
C GLU A 46 -2.09 -13.86 -22.76
N GLU A 47 -1.66 -13.71 -21.51
CA GLU A 47 -2.50 -13.90 -20.34
C GLU A 47 -3.64 -12.85 -20.27
N ASN A 48 -3.31 -11.58 -20.52
CA ASN A 48 -4.30 -10.50 -20.58
C ASN A 48 -5.34 -10.72 -21.69
N ASP A 49 -4.90 -11.17 -22.86
CA ASP A 49 -5.80 -11.44 -23.97
C ASP A 49 -6.69 -12.67 -23.68
N SER A 50 -6.16 -13.68 -22.98
CA SER A 50 -6.92 -14.84 -22.50
C SER A 50 -7.99 -14.45 -21.47
N LEU A 51 -7.63 -13.61 -20.48
CA LEU A 51 -8.57 -13.10 -19.47
C LEU A 51 -9.67 -12.24 -20.11
N LYS A 52 -9.33 -11.40 -21.08
CA LYS A 52 -10.32 -10.61 -21.85
C LYS A 52 -11.24 -11.47 -22.69
N ALA A 53 -10.76 -12.59 -23.23
CA ALA A 53 -11.57 -13.55 -23.97
C ALA A 53 -12.53 -14.32 -23.04
N ALA A 54 -12.08 -14.67 -21.84
CA ALA A 54 -12.91 -15.31 -20.81
C ALA A 54 -14.06 -14.41 -20.34
N LEU A 55 -13.79 -13.10 -20.19
CA LEU A 55 -14.80 -12.09 -19.82
C LEU A 55 -15.82 -11.78 -20.93
N LYS A 56 -15.52 -12.13 -22.20
CA LYS A 56 -16.40 -11.88 -23.35
C LYS A 56 -17.27 -13.06 -23.74
N LYS A 57 -17.24 -14.20 -23.02
CA LYS A 57 -18.08 -15.35 -23.32
C LYS A 57 -19.49 -15.10 -22.77
N PRO A 58 -20.52 -14.85 -23.60
CA PRO A 58 -21.89 -14.77 -23.16
C PRO A 58 -22.36 -16.18 -22.81
N GLU A 59 -22.89 -16.40 -21.62
CA GLU A 59 -23.72 -17.59 -21.36
C GLU A 59 -24.96 -17.53 -22.20
N GLY A 60 -25.05 -18.44 -23.12
CA GLY A 60 -26.18 -18.62 -24.02
C GLY A 60 -26.87 -19.94 -23.76
N ALA A 61 -28.14 -19.81 -23.35
CA ALA A 61 -29.30 -20.67 -23.59
C ALA A 61 -29.41 -22.03 -22.88
N SER A 62 -30.35 -22.19 -21.96
CA SER A 62 -31.66 -22.76 -22.29
C SER A 62 -32.50 -23.02 -21.04
N GLY A 63 -33.66 -22.43 -21.02
CA GLY A 63 -34.94 -23.13 -20.91
C GLY A 63 -35.60 -23.24 -19.54
N ASN A 64 -36.65 -22.49 -19.44
CA ASN A 64 -38.00 -22.80 -18.92
C ASN A 64 -38.37 -22.31 -17.51
N THR A 65 -39.17 -21.24 -17.56
CA THR A 65 -40.44 -20.99 -16.82
C THR A 65 -40.50 -21.20 -15.30
N GLU A 66 -40.61 -20.13 -14.52
CA GLU A 66 -41.79 -19.76 -13.75
C GLU A 66 -41.56 -18.42 -13.02
N ALA A 67 -42.61 -17.61 -13.04
CA ALA A 67 -42.62 -16.27 -12.48
C ALA A 67 -42.40 -16.28 -10.98
N ALA A 68 -41.41 -15.50 -10.52
CA ALA A 68 -41.33 -15.01 -9.17
C ALA A 68 -40.73 -13.59 -9.20
N GLU A 69 -41.35 -12.73 -8.43
CA GLU A 69 -41.14 -11.30 -8.19
C GLU A 69 -39.65 -10.87 -8.12
N PRO A 70 -39.32 -9.64 -8.58
CA PRO A 70 -37.95 -9.13 -8.49
C PRO A 70 -37.55 -8.88 -7.05
N GLN A 71 -36.70 -9.74 -6.51
CA GLN A 71 -35.95 -9.42 -5.29
C GLN A 71 -34.87 -8.42 -5.66
N GLU A 72 -34.92 -7.26 -5.02
CA GLU A 72 -33.87 -6.26 -4.90
C GLU A 72 -32.52 -6.93 -4.62
N PRO A 73 -31.41 -6.48 -5.26
CA PRO A 73 -30.09 -7.00 -4.90
C PRO A 73 -29.78 -6.62 -3.46
N ALA A 74 -29.52 -7.64 -2.66
CA ALA A 74 -29.08 -7.47 -1.29
C ALA A 74 -27.89 -6.50 -1.26
N SER A 75 -28.11 -5.36 -0.62
CA SER A 75 -27.08 -4.45 -0.15
C SER A 75 -26.06 -5.28 0.62
N GLU A 76 -24.80 -5.26 0.22
CA GLU A 76 -23.71 -5.71 1.05
C GLU A 76 -23.78 -4.87 2.33
N GLU A 77 -24.19 -5.50 3.42
CA GLU A 77 -24.18 -4.89 4.74
C GLU A 77 -22.76 -4.43 5.04
N ALA A 78 -22.56 -3.11 5.03
CA ALA A 78 -21.44 -2.49 5.67
C ALA A 78 -21.41 -2.97 7.12
N THR A 79 -20.43 -3.80 7.46
CA THR A 79 -20.28 -4.34 8.80
C THR A 79 -20.03 -3.18 9.75
N THR A 80 -21.06 -2.75 10.42
CA THR A 80 -21.00 -1.76 11.49
C THR A 80 -20.11 -2.30 12.60
N VAL A 81 -19.23 -1.42 13.06
CA VAL A 81 -18.32 -1.53 14.20
C VAL A 81 -18.83 -2.50 15.26
N ALA A 82 -18.14 -3.63 15.47
CA ALA A 82 -18.39 -4.51 16.59
C ALA A 82 -17.96 -3.78 17.88
N ALA A 83 -18.93 -3.30 18.65
CA ALA A 83 -18.68 -2.85 20.01
C ALA A 83 -18.45 -4.10 20.87
N ASP A 84 -17.36 -4.10 21.64
CA ASP A 84 -17.15 -5.08 22.70
C ASP A 84 -18.27 -4.91 23.76
N PRO A 85 -19.05 -5.97 24.10
CA PRO A 85 -20.21 -5.83 24.97
C PRO A 85 -19.87 -5.61 26.45
N GLY A 86 -19.06 -4.62 26.76
CA GLY A 86 -18.63 -4.24 28.12
C GLY A 86 -17.83 -2.95 28.19
N ASN A 87 -17.48 -2.36 27.06
CA ASN A 87 -16.75 -1.10 27.01
C ASN A 87 -17.22 -0.34 25.79
N ASP A 88 -17.52 0.95 25.91
CA ASP A 88 -17.89 1.85 24.78
C ASP A 88 -16.71 2.08 23.80
N GLN A 89 -15.68 1.23 23.86
CA GLN A 89 -14.47 1.28 23.04
C GLN A 89 -14.79 0.82 21.60
N LYS A 90 -14.74 1.73 20.65
CA LYS A 90 -14.82 1.39 19.23
C LYS A 90 -13.59 0.58 18.83
N VAL A 91 -13.76 -0.45 18.01
CA VAL A 91 -12.68 -1.33 17.57
C VAL A 91 -12.50 -1.30 16.05
N ILE A 92 -11.26 -1.42 15.61
CA ILE A 92 -10.91 -1.69 14.22
C ILE A 92 -10.25 -3.08 14.15
N VAL A 93 -10.70 -3.91 13.21
CA VAL A 93 -10.26 -5.30 13.09
C VAL A 93 -9.40 -5.46 11.85
N LYS A 94 -8.30 -6.22 11.97
CA LYS A 94 -7.41 -6.50 10.85
C LYS A 94 -8.17 -7.13 9.69
N SER A 95 -7.89 -6.66 8.48
CA SER A 95 -8.49 -7.11 7.22
C SER A 95 -10.01 -6.87 7.10
N THR A 96 -10.61 -6.16 8.05
CA THR A 96 -12.01 -5.74 7.99
C THR A 96 -12.07 -4.23 7.76
N PRO A 97 -12.75 -3.75 6.71
CA PRO A 97 -12.89 -2.33 6.47
C PRO A 97 -13.71 -1.63 7.57
N LEU A 98 -13.19 -0.55 8.11
CA LEU A 98 -13.93 0.44 8.88
C LEU A 98 -14.38 1.54 7.91
N VAL A 99 -15.67 1.66 7.67
CA VAL A 99 -16.23 2.69 6.79
C VAL A 99 -16.76 3.85 7.64
N ILE A 100 -16.23 5.05 7.38
CA ILE A 100 -16.74 6.31 7.91
C ILE A 100 -17.36 7.06 6.73
N GLU A 101 -18.69 7.10 6.70
CA GLU A 101 -19.45 7.67 5.58
C GLU A 101 -19.03 9.11 5.28
N GLY A 102 -18.85 9.41 3.98
CA GLY A 102 -18.43 10.72 3.50
C GLY A 102 -16.97 11.08 3.83
N THR A 103 -16.22 10.20 4.50
CA THR A 103 -14.82 10.42 4.88
C THR A 103 -13.89 9.42 4.24
N GLY A 104 -14.01 8.13 4.58
CA GLY A 104 -13.07 7.14 4.08
C GLY A 104 -13.38 5.71 4.52
N GLU A 105 -12.68 4.78 3.87
CA GLU A 105 -12.64 3.37 4.22
C GLU A 105 -11.23 3.03 4.70
N TYR A 106 -11.11 2.48 5.90
CA TYR A 106 -9.86 2.25 6.60
C TYR A 106 -9.68 0.76 6.87
N THR A 107 -8.60 0.16 6.40
CA THR A 107 -8.35 -1.27 6.56
C THR A 107 -6.92 -1.52 7.05
N ILE A 108 -6.76 -2.09 8.24
CA ILE A 108 -5.45 -2.57 8.69
C ILE A 108 -5.12 -3.85 7.92
N THR A 109 -4.11 -3.80 7.07
CA THR A 109 -3.75 -4.92 6.19
C THR A 109 -2.61 -5.76 6.75
N LYS A 110 -1.66 -5.14 7.45
CA LYS A 110 -0.47 -5.82 7.96
C LYS A 110 -0.02 -5.26 9.30
N THR A 111 0.48 -6.13 10.16
CA THR A 111 1.22 -5.76 11.36
C THR A 111 2.49 -6.60 11.41
N SER A 112 3.62 -5.97 11.68
CA SER A 112 4.91 -6.65 11.71
C SER A 112 5.87 -6.02 12.72
N PHE A 113 6.79 -6.85 13.21
CA PHE A 113 7.87 -6.44 14.10
C PHE A 113 9.20 -6.68 13.41
N GLY A 114 10.09 -5.71 13.42
CA GLY A 114 11.40 -5.88 12.80
C GLY A 114 12.37 -4.76 13.11
N LYS A 115 13.66 -5.08 13.05
CA LYS A 115 14.74 -4.08 13.18
C LYS A 115 14.72 -3.10 12.01
N LYS A 116 14.31 -3.56 10.85
CA LYS A 116 14.21 -2.80 9.60
C LYS A 116 12.80 -2.91 9.03
N VAL A 117 12.28 -1.79 8.54
CA VAL A 117 11.00 -1.68 7.83
C VAL A 117 11.27 -1.10 6.45
N SER A 118 10.87 -1.84 5.42
CA SER A 118 10.95 -1.44 4.01
C SER A 118 9.55 -1.39 3.42
N PRO A 119 9.35 -0.70 2.29
CA PRO A 119 8.10 -0.73 1.54
C PRO A 119 7.66 -2.15 1.19
N SER A 120 6.41 -2.32 0.79
CA SER A 120 5.82 -3.65 0.54
C SER A 120 6.40 -4.37 -0.68
N ASN A 121 6.89 -3.62 -1.67
CA ASN A 121 7.51 -4.11 -2.90
C ASN A 121 8.75 -3.27 -3.24
N PRO A 122 9.84 -3.35 -2.43
CA PRO A 122 10.91 -2.38 -2.48
C PRO A 122 11.64 -2.40 -3.83
N GLY A 123 11.76 -1.23 -4.44
CA GLY A 123 12.58 -0.99 -5.62
C GLY A 123 14.08 -1.18 -5.35
N SER A 124 14.90 -1.10 -6.39
CA SER A 124 16.36 -1.24 -6.26
C SER A 124 16.99 -0.16 -5.37
N PHE A 125 16.39 1.02 -5.37
CA PHE A 125 16.70 2.13 -4.46
C PHE A 125 15.40 2.51 -3.77
N HIS A 126 15.35 2.42 -2.45
CA HIS A 126 14.18 2.72 -1.65
C HIS A 126 14.56 3.25 -0.28
N THR A 127 13.68 4.06 0.27
CA THR A 127 13.74 4.51 1.66
C THR A 127 13.39 3.35 2.60
N TYR A 128 14.08 3.23 3.73
CA TYR A 128 13.74 2.28 4.78
C TYR A 128 13.98 2.92 6.15
N TYR A 129 13.35 2.37 7.16
CA TYR A 129 13.55 2.77 8.56
C TYR A 129 14.22 1.64 9.31
N GLU A 130 15.23 1.98 10.10
CA GLU A 130 15.98 1.02 10.90
C GLU A 130 16.10 1.53 12.33
N ALA A 131 15.67 0.72 13.31
CA ALA A 131 15.83 1.02 14.73
C ALA A 131 17.30 0.99 15.10
N LYS A 132 17.83 2.13 15.52
CA LYS A 132 19.28 2.31 15.76
C LYS A 132 19.68 1.97 17.19
N GLU A 133 18.76 2.10 18.13
CA GLU A 133 19.05 1.83 19.54
C GLU A 133 19.18 0.31 19.78
N PRO A 134 20.17 -0.12 20.59
CA PRO A 134 20.26 -1.51 21.00
C PRO A 134 19.00 -1.95 21.79
N GLY A 135 18.48 -3.14 21.49
CA GLY A 135 17.31 -3.69 22.19
C GLY A 135 15.97 -3.06 21.77
N THR A 136 15.94 -2.28 20.67
CA THR A 136 14.69 -1.78 20.10
C THR A 136 14.40 -2.36 18.72
N ILE A 137 13.12 -2.41 18.37
CA ILE A 137 12.58 -2.79 17.05
C ILE A 137 11.44 -1.86 16.68
N TYR A 138 11.08 -1.81 15.41
CA TYR A 138 9.83 -1.20 14.99
C TYR A 138 8.66 -2.19 15.06
N LEU A 139 7.56 -1.73 15.65
CA LEU A 139 6.22 -2.21 15.34
C LEU A 139 5.71 -1.37 14.16
N ALA A 140 5.44 -2.04 13.04
CA ALA A 140 4.89 -1.42 11.85
C ALA A 140 3.46 -1.88 11.61
N ILE A 141 2.52 -0.93 11.49
CA ILE A 141 1.10 -1.17 11.22
C ILE A 141 0.77 -0.53 9.88
N THR A 142 0.35 -1.35 8.91
CA THR A 142 0.00 -0.89 7.56
C THR A 142 -1.50 -0.67 7.48
N LEU A 143 -1.91 0.55 7.19
CA LEU A 143 -3.29 0.99 7.01
C LEU A 143 -3.51 1.35 5.54
N LYS A 144 -4.42 0.64 4.87
CA LYS A 144 -4.94 1.04 3.57
C LYS A 144 -6.13 1.95 3.78
N VAL A 145 -6.13 3.08 3.09
CA VAL A 145 -7.19 4.10 3.17
C VAL A 145 -7.73 4.35 1.78
N LYS A 146 -9.06 4.36 1.64
CA LYS A 146 -9.75 4.85 0.44
C LYS A 146 -10.43 6.15 0.79
N ASN A 147 -10.08 7.21 0.07
CA ASN A 147 -10.72 8.52 0.27
C ASN A 147 -12.13 8.51 -0.31
N LEU A 148 -13.13 8.75 0.53
CA LEU A 148 -14.56 8.90 0.13
C LEU A 148 -15.01 10.37 0.15
N LYS A 149 -14.11 11.32 0.45
CA LYS A 149 -14.38 12.76 0.35
C LYS A 149 -14.41 13.19 -1.12
N GLY A 150 -15.05 14.33 -1.39
CA GLY A 150 -15.03 14.98 -2.70
C GLY A 150 -13.76 15.77 -3.02
N GLU A 151 -12.83 15.83 -2.08
CA GLU A 151 -11.56 16.55 -2.15
C GLU A 151 -10.39 15.64 -1.74
N ALA A 152 -9.16 16.02 -2.08
CA ALA A 152 -7.96 15.32 -1.67
C ALA A 152 -7.85 15.29 -0.14
N MET A 153 -7.38 14.17 0.40
CA MET A 153 -7.18 13.95 1.83
C MET A 153 -5.68 14.01 2.13
N ASP A 154 -5.25 14.96 2.96
CA ASP A 154 -3.87 15.06 3.41
C ASP A 154 -3.46 13.77 4.14
N ALA A 155 -2.38 13.14 3.74
CA ALA A 155 -1.98 11.84 4.30
C ALA A 155 -1.56 11.94 5.76
N ASP A 156 -1.04 13.08 6.22
CA ASP A 156 -0.68 13.34 7.61
C ASP A 156 -1.87 13.58 8.55
N LYS A 157 -3.08 13.79 7.99
CA LYS A 157 -4.34 13.98 8.72
C LYS A 157 -5.26 12.77 8.71
N VAL A 158 -4.84 11.67 8.09
CA VAL A 158 -5.65 10.45 7.97
C VAL A 158 -5.95 9.83 9.33
N ALA A 159 -4.96 9.69 10.17
CA ALA A 159 -5.07 9.15 11.53
C ALA A 159 -3.89 9.59 12.39
N ASP A 160 -4.15 9.77 13.69
CA ASP A 160 -3.12 9.81 14.72
C ASP A 160 -3.12 8.48 15.46
N VAL A 161 -1.95 7.88 15.67
CA VAL A 161 -1.85 6.51 16.21
C VAL A 161 -0.90 6.48 17.40
N GLU A 162 -1.38 5.91 18.49
CA GLU A 162 -0.60 5.67 19.70
C GLU A 162 -0.62 4.17 20.04
N VAL A 163 0.54 3.63 20.42
CA VAL A 163 0.68 2.22 20.79
C VAL A 163 0.80 2.11 22.30
N THR A 164 -0.02 1.25 22.91
CA THR A 164 0.03 0.98 24.36
C THR A 164 0.38 -0.48 24.62
N TYR A 165 1.36 -0.67 25.51
CA TYR A 165 1.83 -1.98 25.98
C TYR A 165 1.57 -2.15 27.48
N ASP A 166 1.08 -3.36 27.87
CA ASP A 166 0.82 -3.75 29.25
C ASP A 166 -0.12 -2.77 29.99
N ASN A 167 -1.01 -2.08 29.26
CA ASN A 167 -1.92 -1.01 29.74
C ASN A 167 -1.19 0.13 30.50
N LYS A 168 0.08 0.34 30.24
CA LYS A 168 0.92 1.24 31.03
C LYS A 168 1.92 2.04 30.21
N TYR A 169 2.52 1.43 29.22
CA TYR A 169 3.59 2.06 28.45
C TYR A 169 3.06 2.52 27.11
N GLU A 170 3.22 3.81 26.84
CA GLU A 170 2.73 4.47 25.63
C GLU A 170 3.92 4.78 24.71
N TYR A 171 3.75 4.49 23.43
CA TYR A 171 4.72 4.72 22.38
C TYR A 171 4.07 5.52 21.26
N GLY A 172 4.60 6.72 21.01
CA GLY A 172 4.18 7.51 19.85
C GLY A 172 4.59 6.84 18.55
N THR A 173 3.83 7.12 17.49
CA THR A 173 4.15 6.67 16.14
C THR A 173 4.52 7.83 15.24
N PHE A 174 5.25 7.53 14.17
CA PHE A 174 5.29 8.37 12.99
C PHE A 174 4.76 7.59 11.80
N ALA A 175 4.24 8.31 10.82
CA ALA A 175 3.67 7.71 9.61
C ALA A 175 4.52 8.00 8.37
N THR A 176 4.54 7.04 7.45
CA THR A 176 5.04 7.19 6.09
C THR A 176 4.01 6.63 5.12
N MET A 177 4.05 7.07 3.87
CA MET A 177 3.14 6.60 2.83
C MET A 177 3.92 5.79 1.79
N GLU A 178 3.36 4.67 1.34
CA GLU A 178 3.90 3.92 0.20
C GLU A 178 3.57 4.61 -1.11
N GLU A 179 4.56 4.74 -1.98
CA GLU A 179 4.45 5.27 -3.34
C GLU A 179 4.78 4.20 -4.38
N ASN A 180 4.41 4.50 -5.64
CA ASN A 180 4.75 3.68 -6.82
C ASN A 180 4.38 2.19 -6.66
N GLY A 181 3.23 1.89 -6.05
CA GLY A 181 2.81 0.51 -5.81
C GLY A 181 3.58 -0.19 -4.69
N GLY A 182 4.13 0.56 -3.75
CA GLY A 182 4.91 0.06 -2.62
C GLY A 182 6.40 -0.09 -2.91
N GLU A 183 6.92 0.58 -3.94
CA GLU A 183 8.35 0.54 -4.27
C GLU A 183 9.20 1.43 -3.37
N ASP A 184 8.64 2.52 -2.84
CA ASP A 184 9.33 3.45 -1.97
C ASP A 184 8.41 4.00 -0.87
N PHE A 185 9.01 4.67 0.11
CA PHE A 185 8.33 5.46 1.13
C PHE A 185 8.49 6.96 0.86
N THR A 186 7.42 7.71 1.11
CA THR A 186 7.41 9.17 1.08
C THR A 186 6.86 9.75 2.38
N TYR A 187 7.09 11.04 2.61
CA TYR A 187 6.58 11.73 3.79
C TYR A 187 5.08 12.02 3.66
N THR A 188 4.32 11.72 4.71
CA THR A 188 2.87 12.00 4.75
C THR A 188 2.57 13.49 4.65
N SER A 189 3.45 14.37 5.14
CA SER A 189 3.27 15.83 5.12
C SER A 189 3.29 16.48 3.73
N ILE A 190 3.73 15.75 2.71
CA ILE A 190 3.75 16.20 1.32
C ILE A 190 2.91 15.31 0.39
N SER A 191 2.13 14.40 0.96
CA SER A 191 1.34 13.41 0.22
C SER A 191 -0.14 13.59 0.46
N GLU A 192 -0.93 13.31 -0.57
CA GLU A 192 -2.37 13.39 -0.55
C GLU A 192 -2.99 12.12 -1.15
N ILE A 193 -4.19 11.79 -0.72
CA ILE A 193 -5.00 10.72 -1.31
C ILE A 193 -6.15 11.38 -2.07
N GLU A 194 -6.09 11.36 -3.38
CA GLU A 194 -7.10 11.90 -4.27
C GLU A 194 -8.49 11.26 -4.04
N PRO A 195 -9.60 11.97 -4.37
CA PRO A 195 -10.95 11.41 -4.27
C PRO A 195 -11.09 10.04 -4.93
N LEU A 196 -11.72 9.11 -4.23
CA LEU A 196 -11.95 7.71 -4.65
C LEU A 196 -10.68 6.88 -4.89
N LYS A 197 -9.51 7.41 -4.56
CA LYS A 197 -8.23 6.68 -4.65
C LYS A 197 -7.87 6.03 -3.31
N ASN A 198 -6.94 5.09 -3.40
CA ASN A 198 -6.38 4.42 -2.23
C ASN A 198 -5.00 4.99 -1.93
N GLY A 199 -4.69 5.14 -0.64
CA GLY A 199 -3.36 5.35 -0.11
C GLY A 199 -2.99 4.22 0.85
N THR A 200 -1.70 3.97 1.02
CA THR A 200 -1.19 2.99 1.98
C THR A 200 -0.24 3.70 2.93
N LEU A 201 -0.66 3.83 4.18
CA LEU A 201 0.14 4.42 5.25
C LEU A 201 0.76 3.32 6.11
N VAL A 202 1.98 3.55 6.57
CA VAL A 202 2.66 2.68 7.52
C VAL A 202 3.00 3.49 8.75
N PHE A 203 2.40 3.11 9.88
CA PHE A 203 2.66 3.70 11.20
C PHE A 203 3.75 2.90 11.89
N LEU A 204 4.79 3.59 12.38
CA LEU A 204 5.97 2.98 12.98
C LEU A 204 6.12 3.46 14.42
N ALA A 205 6.07 2.54 15.37
CA ALA A 205 6.46 2.78 16.76
C ALA A 205 7.79 2.08 17.04
N GLU A 206 8.79 2.80 17.55
CA GLU A 206 10.01 2.18 18.07
C GLU A 206 9.75 1.69 19.49
N ILE A 207 9.86 0.39 19.72
CA ILE A 207 9.53 -0.28 20.97
C ILE A 207 10.66 -1.22 21.40
N PRO A 208 10.78 -1.55 22.70
CA PRO A 208 11.70 -2.59 23.15
C PRO A 208 11.40 -3.94 22.48
N ASP A 209 12.44 -4.68 22.12
CA ASP A 209 12.32 -5.97 21.43
C ASP A 209 11.62 -7.05 22.28
N GLU A 210 11.72 -6.94 23.62
CA GLU A 210 11.02 -7.83 24.56
C GLU A 210 9.50 -7.77 24.44
N VAL A 211 8.92 -6.63 23.99
CA VAL A 211 7.47 -6.44 23.82
C VAL A 211 6.90 -7.49 22.87
N LYS A 212 7.63 -7.82 21.79
CA LYS A 212 7.20 -8.79 20.78
C LYS A 212 6.91 -10.18 21.35
N SER A 213 7.65 -10.62 22.36
CA SER A 213 7.58 -11.97 22.91
C SER A 213 7.01 -12.04 24.33
N SER A 214 6.60 -10.92 24.88
CA SER A 214 6.15 -10.83 26.28
C SER A 214 4.82 -11.53 26.58
N GLY A 215 3.95 -11.68 25.57
CA GLY A 215 2.58 -12.19 25.72
C GLY A 215 1.65 -11.27 26.52
N LYS A 216 2.07 -10.03 26.80
CA LYS A 216 1.25 -9.03 27.47
C LYS A 216 0.39 -8.24 26.46
N PRO A 217 -0.71 -7.60 26.91
CA PRO A 217 -1.56 -6.82 26.05
C PRO A 217 -0.80 -5.76 25.28
N LEU A 218 -1.02 -5.71 23.97
CA LEU A 218 -0.46 -4.71 23.05
C LEU A 218 -1.54 -4.29 22.09
N TYR A 219 -1.83 -2.99 22.04
CA TYR A 219 -2.83 -2.43 21.15
C TYR A 219 -2.40 -1.08 20.60
N ALA A 220 -3.01 -0.69 19.50
CA ALA A 220 -2.86 0.62 18.89
C ALA A 220 -4.21 1.33 18.85
N ASP A 221 -4.25 2.55 19.34
CA ASP A 221 -5.42 3.43 19.29
C ASP A 221 -5.28 4.38 18.08
N PHE A 222 -6.19 4.23 17.13
CA PHE A 222 -6.29 5.04 15.93
C PHE A 222 -7.30 6.15 16.16
N LYS A 223 -6.86 7.40 16.20
CA LYS A 223 -7.73 8.56 16.24
C LYS A 223 -8.01 9.02 14.81
N ILE A 224 -9.23 8.82 14.34
CA ILE A 224 -9.71 9.15 13.00
C ILE A 224 -10.93 10.05 13.13
N GLU A 225 -10.92 11.24 12.52
CA GLU A 225 -12.01 12.23 12.59
C GLU A 225 -12.49 12.52 14.02
N GLY A 226 -11.56 12.53 14.98
CA GLY A 226 -11.83 12.82 16.38
C GLY A 226 -12.34 11.64 17.22
N GLU A 227 -12.60 10.50 16.60
CA GLU A 227 -13.01 9.25 17.25
C GLU A 227 -11.86 8.29 17.40
N THR A 228 -11.81 7.53 18.49
CA THR A 228 -10.73 6.57 18.76
C THR A 228 -11.18 5.14 18.53
N TYR A 229 -10.44 4.42 17.70
CA TYR A 229 -10.67 3.02 17.36
C TYR A 229 -9.48 2.17 17.81
N ARG A 230 -9.74 1.21 18.70
CA ARG A 230 -8.68 0.32 19.21
C ARG A 230 -8.45 -0.88 18.28
N TYR A 231 -7.20 -1.08 17.96
CA TYR A 231 -6.70 -2.27 17.28
C TYR A 231 -5.91 -3.13 18.27
N THR A 232 -6.40 -4.33 18.58
CA THR A 232 -5.68 -5.26 19.43
C THR A 232 -4.67 -6.07 18.61
N ILE A 233 -3.39 -5.99 19.01
CA ILE A 233 -2.27 -6.66 18.34
C ILE A 233 -1.95 -7.98 19.08
N VAL A 234 -1.89 -7.92 20.40
CA VAL A 234 -1.71 -9.07 21.30
C VAL A 234 -2.65 -8.91 22.49
N GLN A 235 -3.37 -9.96 22.83
CA GLN A 235 -4.25 -10.04 24.01
C GLN A 235 -3.55 -10.71 25.16
#